data_33486e68e2689d6d449518a211be2081
#
_entry.id   33486e68e2689d6d449518a211be2081
#
_cell.length_a   1.000
_cell.length_b   1.000
_cell.length_c   1.000
_cell.angle_alpha   90.00
_cell.angle_beta   90.00
_cell.angle_gamma   90.00
#
_symmetry.space_group_name_H-M   'P 1'
#
loop_
_entity.id
_entity.type
_entity.pdbx_description
1 polymer ?
#
loop_
_entity_poly.entity_id
_entity_poly.type
_entity_poly.pdbx_seq_one_letter_code
_entity_poly.pdbx_strand_id
1 'polypeptide(L)'
;MKKRTYFILSLLALCGCVSSLYGRVVKPVSALPGKATLTLSALQDKIKGGWAGQTIGCTYGGPTEFQFKGTMIHDYQKIVWYDDYIKDLFSSDPGLYDDVYMDLTFVEVLEKCGFKAPADSFALSFAHHDFKLWLANQAARYNILNGMMPPASGNWMNNPHANDIDFMIESDFIGMMSPGMINSASEICDRVGHITNSGDGWYGGVFVAAMYSMAFISDDIDFIIAQALTSIPEKSKFYHAISDVISWHNQYPNDWKQCWFEFEKKHTSEVGCPEGAYNAINIDASVNAAYVVMGLLYGAKDFFKTMDVTTRSGQDSDSNPAVSAGILGAILGYEKIPAFWKPAIEKVQDLKFPYSDLTLNQIYKLSNKHAVQRIIQNGGELTNDQITIQVQKPETVKFEQSFGGMFPTYELLVRKDFLDETIKIDFTGNGIVVLGNVKSQCGVAKSDFVALLDVYIDGAKVEQDRMPYDYIVRKYDIYHKYMLKNGDHKLEIKWVNQNPDFRITMKSYVVYADAPAKLINPY
;
A
#
# COMPACT_ATOMS: atom_id res chain seq x y z
N MET A 1 -73.58 49.75 27.25
CA MET A 1 -72.11 49.71 27.29
C MET A 1 -71.66 48.29 27.42
N LYS A 2 -71.23 47.64 26.35
CA LYS A 2 -70.80 46.22 26.31
C LYS A 2 -69.25 46.19 26.27
N LYS A 3 -68.65 45.61 27.28
CA LYS A 3 -67.20 45.33 27.33
C LYS A 3 -66.93 44.11 26.49
N ARG A 4 -66.06 44.21 25.46
CA ARG A 4 -65.53 43.11 24.70
C ARG A 4 -64.18 42.70 25.32
N THR A 5 -64.16 41.47 25.82
CA THR A 5 -62.95 40.80 26.32
C THR A 5 -62.28 40.12 25.14
N TYR A 6 -61.01 40.50 24.85
CA TYR A 6 -60.19 39.81 23.86
C TYR A 6 -59.43 38.70 24.56
N PHE A 7 -59.65 37.47 24.11
CA PHE A 7 -58.87 36.28 24.45
C PHE A 7 -57.65 36.24 23.53
N ILE A 8 -56.48 36.39 24.10
CA ILE A 8 -55.21 36.19 23.40
C ILE A 8 -54.85 34.72 23.54
N LEU A 9 -54.99 33.91 22.48
CA LEU A 9 -54.38 32.58 22.40
C LEU A 9 -52.91 32.72 22.07
N SER A 10 -52.04 32.47 23.06
CA SER A 10 -50.63 32.27 22.84
C SER A 10 -50.36 30.86 22.27
N LEU A 11 -50.10 30.78 20.98
CA LEU A 11 -49.59 29.56 20.35
C LEU A 11 -48.11 29.40 20.69
N LEU A 12 -47.79 28.56 21.67
CA LEU A 12 -46.45 28.07 21.91
C LEU A 12 -46.10 27.06 20.80
N ALA A 13 -45.36 27.52 19.77
CA ALA A 13 -44.74 26.61 18.80
C ALA A 13 -43.61 25.88 19.52
N LEU A 14 -43.83 24.64 19.92
CA LEU A 14 -42.78 23.69 20.24
C LEU A 14 -42.02 23.36 18.94
N CYS A 15 -40.89 24.03 18.74
CA CYS A 15 -39.86 23.56 17.81
C CYS A 15 -39.22 22.30 18.42
N GLY A 16 -39.80 21.15 18.16
CA GLY A 16 -39.17 19.88 18.44
C GLY A 16 -38.00 19.71 17.47
N CYS A 17 -36.78 19.94 17.95
CA CYS A 17 -35.60 19.40 17.29
C CYS A 17 -35.70 17.87 17.29
N VAL A 18 -36.23 17.32 16.18
CA VAL A 18 -36.06 15.91 15.87
C VAL A 18 -34.61 15.76 15.43
N SER A 19 -33.69 15.61 16.39
CA SER A 19 -32.43 14.96 16.13
C SER A 19 -32.75 13.52 15.75
N SER A 20 -32.81 13.27 14.44
CA SER A 20 -32.83 11.91 13.91
C SER A 20 -31.52 11.25 14.34
N LEU A 21 -31.56 10.59 15.49
CA LEU A 21 -30.68 9.50 15.84
C LEU A 21 -30.94 8.40 14.79
N TYR A 22 -30.24 8.48 13.65
CA TYR A 22 -30.02 7.30 12.83
C TYR A 22 -29.19 6.37 13.70
N GLY A 23 -29.87 5.52 14.43
CA GLY A 23 -29.25 4.42 15.15
C GLY A 23 -28.49 3.58 14.12
N ARG A 24 -27.17 3.59 14.24
CA ARG A 24 -26.26 2.72 13.54
C ARG A 24 -26.75 1.29 13.73
N VAL A 25 -27.42 0.71 12.75
CA VAL A 25 -27.60 -0.75 12.68
C VAL A 25 -26.25 -1.28 12.19
N VAL A 26 -25.26 -1.30 13.07
CA VAL A 26 -24.06 -2.11 12.84
C VAL A 26 -24.58 -3.55 12.83
N LYS A 27 -24.54 -4.20 11.68
CA LYS A 27 -24.79 -5.65 11.64
C LYS A 27 -23.89 -6.28 12.69
N PRO A 28 -24.40 -7.10 13.61
CA PRO A 28 -23.54 -7.77 14.58
C PRO A 28 -22.51 -8.59 13.79
N VAL A 29 -21.24 -8.27 13.94
CA VAL A 29 -20.15 -9.05 13.35
C VAL A 29 -20.28 -10.46 13.92
N SER A 30 -20.28 -11.48 13.08
CA SER A 30 -20.34 -12.88 13.47
C SER A 30 -19.25 -13.18 14.49
N ALA A 31 -19.52 -14.01 15.48
CA ALA A 31 -18.51 -14.40 16.46
C ALA A 31 -17.37 -15.16 15.76
N LEU A 32 -16.13 -14.84 16.11
CA LEU A 32 -14.96 -15.53 15.57
C LEU A 32 -15.02 -17.01 16.00
N PRO A 33 -14.98 -17.98 15.06
CA PRO A 33 -14.96 -19.39 15.43
C PRO A 33 -13.62 -19.77 16.08
N GLY A 34 -13.62 -20.62 17.10
CA GLY A 34 -12.38 -21.12 17.69
C GLY A 34 -11.60 -22.08 16.78
N LYS A 35 -12.30 -22.76 15.87
CA LYS A 35 -11.73 -23.69 14.89
C LYS A 35 -12.43 -23.56 13.55
N ALA A 36 -11.70 -23.81 12.47
CA ALA A 36 -12.24 -23.95 11.12
C ALA A 36 -11.68 -25.23 10.47
N THR A 37 -12.48 -25.91 9.66
CA THR A 37 -12.04 -27.13 8.96
C THR A 37 -12.28 -26.98 7.47
N LEU A 38 -11.27 -27.28 6.67
CA LEU A 38 -11.30 -27.29 5.21
C LEU A 38 -10.84 -28.66 4.70
N THR A 39 -11.29 -29.06 3.52
CA THR A 39 -10.62 -30.13 2.79
C THR A 39 -9.29 -29.59 2.24
N LEU A 40 -8.30 -30.46 2.06
CA LEU A 40 -7.05 -30.06 1.41
C LEU A 40 -7.27 -29.49 0.00
N SER A 41 -8.23 -30.05 -0.74
CA SER A 41 -8.61 -29.53 -2.06
C SER A 41 -9.20 -28.14 -1.98
N ALA A 42 -10.04 -27.84 -0.98
CA ALA A 42 -10.59 -26.50 -0.78
C ALA A 42 -9.49 -25.48 -0.38
N LEU A 43 -8.54 -25.89 0.47
CA LEU A 43 -7.39 -25.05 0.82
C LEU A 43 -6.55 -24.72 -0.44
N GLN A 44 -6.24 -25.73 -1.26
CA GLN A 44 -5.49 -25.56 -2.51
C GLN A 44 -6.24 -24.66 -3.50
N ASP A 45 -7.54 -24.86 -3.65
CA ASP A 45 -8.39 -24.07 -4.54
C ASP A 45 -8.44 -22.61 -4.13
N LYS A 46 -8.55 -22.32 -2.83
CA LYS A 46 -8.52 -20.97 -2.27
C LYS A 46 -7.15 -20.29 -2.46
N ILE A 47 -6.04 -20.99 -2.22
CA ILE A 47 -4.69 -20.47 -2.47
C ILE A 47 -4.49 -20.17 -3.95
N LYS A 48 -4.89 -21.10 -4.85
CA LYS A 48 -4.86 -20.86 -6.29
C LYS A 48 -5.73 -19.67 -6.69
N GLY A 49 -6.89 -19.53 -6.06
CA GLY A 49 -7.80 -18.39 -6.26
C GLY A 49 -7.16 -17.06 -5.88
N GLY A 50 -6.45 -17.01 -4.75
CA GLY A 50 -5.73 -15.82 -4.29
C GLY A 50 -4.68 -15.34 -5.30
N TRP A 51 -3.72 -16.19 -5.66
CA TRP A 51 -2.67 -15.86 -6.62
C TRP A 51 -3.19 -15.54 -8.02
N ALA A 52 -4.19 -16.29 -8.50
CA ALA A 52 -4.81 -16.04 -9.79
C ALA A 52 -5.57 -14.70 -9.77
N GLY A 53 -6.30 -14.42 -8.69
CA GLY A 53 -7.02 -13.17 -8.51
C GLY A 53 -6.08 -11.96 -8.50
N GLN A 54 -4.98 -12.03 -7.75
CA GLN A 54 -3.93 -11.01 -7.71
C GLN A 54 -3.37 -10.74 -9.11
N THR A 55 -2.93 -11.77 -9.83
CA THR A 55 -2.37 -11.63 -11.19
C THR A 55 -3.40 -11.06 -12.18
N ILE A 56 -4.67 -11.48 -12.10
CA ILE A 56 -5.76 -10.96 -12.95
C ILE A 56 -6.02 -9.49 -12.64
N GLY A 57 -6.12 -9.12 -11.35
CA GLY A 57 -6.41 -7.76 -10.89
C GLY A 57 -5.32 -6.78 -11.33
N CYS A 58 -4.04 -7.13 -11.10
CA CYS A 58 -2.89 -6.36 -11.55
C CYS A 58 -2.95 -6.10 -13.07
N THR A 59 -3.14 -7.15 -13.87
CA THR A 59 -3.26 -7.04 -15.33
C THR A 59 -4.44 -6.17 -15.76
N TYR A 60 -5.60 -6.31 -15.10
CA TYR A 60 -6.82 -5.56 -15.43
C TYR A 60 -6.65 -4.07 -15.24
N GLY A 61 -6.02 -3.66 -14.15
CA GLY A 61 -5.82 -2.25 -13.81
C GLY A 61 -4.60 -1.61 -14.46
N GLY A 62 -3.58 -2.38 -14.81
CA GLY A 62 -2.27 -1.90 -15.27
C GLY A 62 -2.29 -0.78 -16.31
N PRO A 63 -3.09 -0.85 -17.39
CA PRO A 63 -3.13 0.23 -18.39
C PRO A 63 -3.63 1.58 -17.87
N THR A 64 -4.23 1.61 -16.69
CA THR A 64 -4.78 2.83 -16.08
C THR A 64 -3.96 3.33 -14.91
N GLU A 65 -2.93 2.59 -14.51
CA GLU A 65 -2.03 2.92 -13.41
C GLU A 65 -1.50 4.35 -13.53
N PHE A 66 -1.73 5.14 -12.49
CA PHE A 66 -1.38 6.57 -12.43
C PHE A 66 -1.78 7.44 -13.63
N GLN A 67 -2.72 6.99 -14.49
CA GLN A 67 -3.32 7.84 -15.52
C GLN A 67 -4.42 8.74 -14.95
N PHE A 68 -5.06 8.32 -13.85
CA PHE A 68 -6.15 9.01 -13.17
C PHE A 68 -5.75 9.35 -11.73
N LYS A 69 -5.05 10.48 -11.58
CA LYS A 69 -4.50 10.97 -10.31
C LYS A 69 -5.44 11.99 -9.69
N GLY A 70 -5.87 11.76 -8.44
CA GLY A 70 -6.82 12.63 -7.75
C GLY A 70 -8.19 12.70 -8.42
N THR A 71 -8.55 11.67 -9.19
CA THR A 71 -9.85 11.53 -9.85
C THR A 71 -10.17 10.07 -10.08
N MET A 72 -11.45 9.73 -10.09
CA MET A 72 -11.90 8.39 -10.47
C MET A 72 -11.86 8.22 -12.01
N ILE A 73 -11.77 6.97 -12.46
CA ILE A 73 -11.91 6.61 -13.88
C ILE A 73 -13.40 6.62 -14.24
N HIS A 74 -13.77 7.40 -15.23
CA HIS A 74 -15.16 7.53 -15.65
C HIS A 74 -15.74 6.23 -16.23
N ASP A 75 -17.03 6.00 -16.09
CA ASP A 75 -17.73 4.78 -16.55
C ASP A 75 -17.61 4.55 -18.06
N TYR A 76 -17.50 5.60 -18.86
CA TYR A 76 -17.32 5.51 -20.31
C TYR A 76 -15.90 5.12 -20.72
N GLN A 77 -14.91 5.19 -19.82
CA GLN A 77 -13.55 4.73 -20.09
C GLN A 77 -13.55 3.20 -20.13
N LYS A 78 -13.19 2.65 -21.28
CA LYS A 78 -13.04 1.20 -21.44
C LYS A 78 -11.76 0.74 -20.80
N ILE A 79 -11.83 -0.34 -20.03
CA ILE A 79 -10.69 -1.10 -19.52
C ILE A 79 -10.61 -2.37 -20.37
N VAL A 80 -9.45 -2.62 -20.96
CA VAL A 80 -9.28 -3.68 -21.94
C VAL A 80 -9.00 -5.00 -21.26
N TRP A 81 -9.56 -6.09 -21.81
CA TRP A 81 -9.24 -7.45 -21.40
C TRP A 81 -9.34 -8.40 -22.60
N TYR A 82 -8.38 -9.34 -22.72
CA TYR A 82 -8.38 -10.42 -23.70
C TYR A 82 -7.52 -11.61 -23.21
N ASP A 83 -7.67 -12.79 -23.82
CA ASP A 83 -7.12 -14.05 -23.32
C ASP A 83 -5.58 -14.14 -23.28
N ASP A 84 -4.87 -13.36 -24.08
CA ASP A 84 -3.39 -13.35 -24.11
C ASP A 84 -2.80 -12.18 -23.30
N TYR A 85 -3.63 -11.37 -22.64
CA TYR A 85 -3.21 -10.10 -22.06
C TYR A 85 -2.11 -10.25 -21.00
N ILE A 86 -2.26 -11.18 -20.05
CA ILE A 86 -1.22 -11.45 -19.04
C ILE A 86 0.11 -11.84 -19.71
N LYS A 87 0.04 -12.73 -20.71
CA LYS A 87 1.22 -13.19 -21.44
C LYS A 87 1.93 -12.06 -22.20
N ASP A 88 1.16 -11.18 -22.81
CA ASP A 88 1.70 -10.03 -23.54
C ASP A 88 2.39 -9.06 -22.59
N LEU A 89 1.79 -8.78 -21.42
CA LEU A 89 2.38 -7.91 -20.41
C LEU A 89 3.59 -8.52 -19.69
N PHE A 90 3.64 -9.84 -19.50
CA PHE A 90 4.86 -10.50 -19.01
C PHE A 90 6.08 -10.18 -19.88
N SER A 91 5.88 -9.93 -21.17
CA SER A 91 6.95 -9.64 -22.12
C SER A 91 7.17 -8.14 -22.34
N SER A 92 6.10 -7.34 -22.38
CA SER A 92 6.17 -5.93 -22.76
C SER A 92 6.33 -4.99 -21.57
N ASP A 93 5.78 -5.35 -20.41
CA ASP A 93 5.86 -4.58 -19.18
C ASP A 93 5.95 -5.48 -17.94
N PRO A 94 7.06 -6.22 -17.78
CA PRO A 94 7.22 -7.14 -16.65
C PRO A 94 7.26 -6.42 -15.29
N GLY A 95 7.59 -5.12 -15.26
CA GLY A 95 7.64 -4.30 -14.06
C GLY A 95 6.27 -4.08 -13.42
N LEU A 96 5.18 -4.17 -14.20
CA LEU A 96 3.81 -4.07 -13.73
C LEU A 96 3.46 -5.09 -12.63
N TYR A 97 4.14 -6.21 -12.57
CA TYR A 97 3.82 -7.31 -11.65
C TYR A 97 4.64 -7.28 -10.36
N ASP A 98 5.03 -6.09 -9.87
CA ASP A 98 5.78 -5.97 -8.61
C ASP A 98 5.01 -6.50 -7.41
N ASP A 99 3.71 -6.32 -7.34
CA ASP A 99 2.83 -7.00 -6.37
C ASP A 99 3.13 -8.50 -6.24
N VAL A 100 3.41 -9.17 -7.36
CA VAL A 100 3.56 -10.63 -7.39
C VAL A 100 5.02 -11.05 -7.25
N TYR A 101 5.96 -10.46 -8.04
CA TYR A 101 7.36 -10.94 -7.97
C TYR A 101 8.04 -10.57 -6.65
N MET A 102 7.58 -9.53 -5.96
CA MET A 102 8.05 -9.21 -4.61
C MET A 102 7.61 -10.28 -3.61
N ASP A 103 6.33 -10.65 -3.63
CA ASP A 103 5.80 -11.76 -2.85
C ASP A 103 6.58 -13.06 -3.12
N LEU A 104 6.88 -13.37 -4.40
CA LEU A 104 7.64 -14.57 -4.79
C LEU A 104 9.04 -14.56 -4.20
N THR A 105 9.71 -13.40 -4.18
CA THR A 105 11.03 -13.22 -3.57
C THR A 105 11.01 -13.62 -2.09
N PHE A 106 9.98 -13.22 -1.36
CA PHE A 106 9.84 -13.54 0.06
C PHE A 106 9.39 -14.99 0.31
N VAL A 107 8.55 -15.54 -0.56
CA VAL A 107 8.18 -16.98 -0.53
C VAL A 107 9.43 -17.85 -0.71
N GLU A 108 10.36 -17.50 -1.60
CA GLU A 108 11.62 -18.22 -1.75
C GLU A 108 12.50 -18.17 -0.49
N VAL A 109 12.53 -17.03 0.21
CA VAL A 109 13.25 -16.95 1.50
C VAL A 109 12.63 -17.89 2.53
N LEU A 110 11.29 -17.93 2.63
CA LEU A 110 10.61 -18.87 3.53
C LEU A 110 10.88 -20.34 3.15
N GLU A 111 10.93 -20.67 1.87
CA GLU A 111 11.25 -22.03 1.42
C GLU A 111 12.68 -22.42 1.78
N LYS A 112 13.65 -21.50 1.63
CA LYS A 112 15.08 -21.74 1.89
C LYS A 112 15.42 -21.73 3.38
N CYS A 113 14.84 -20.79 4.15
CA CYS A 113 15.24 -20.47 5.53
C CYS A 113 14.18 -20.85 6.57
N GLY A 114 12.95 -21.19 6.14
CA GLY A 114 11.81 -21.51 7.02
C GLY A 114 11.16 -20.28 7.66
N PHE A 115 10.07 -20.53 8.40
CA PHE A 115 9.24 -19.44 8.97
C PHE A 115 9.92 -18.62 10.08
N LYS A 116 11.07 -19.04 10.57
CA LYS A 116 11.87 -18.29 11.55
C LYS A 116 13.00 -17.48 10.89
N ALA A 117 13.00 -17.37 9.55
CA ALA A 117 13.95 -16.53 8.83
C ALA A 117 14.02 -15.13 9.45
N PRO A 118 15.21 -14.60 9.77
CA PRO A 118 15.35 -13.25 10.31
C PRO A 118 15.06 -12.20 9.23
N ALA A 119 14.71 -10.98 9.65
CA ALA A 119 14.44 -9.86 8.74
C ALA A 119 15.57 -9.63 7.73
N ASP A 120 16.82 -9.78 8.16
CA ASP A 120 18.00 -9.61 7.29
C ASP A 120 18.00 -10.57 6.08
N SER A 121 17.49 -11.81 6.24
CA SER A 121 17.41 -12.75 5.12
C SER A 121 16.47 -12.28 4.02
N PHE A 122 15.33 -11.73 4.41
CA PHE A 122 14.38 -11.12 3.47
C PHE A 122 14.96 -9.86 2.83
N ALA A 123 15.53 -8.98 3.66
CA ALA A 123 16.11 -7.72 3.21
C ALA A 123 17.26 -7.93 2.20
N LEU A 124 18.16 -8.87 2.45
CA LEU A 124 19.27 -9.18 1.54
C LEU A 124 18.77 -9.82 0.25
N SER A 125 17.79 -10.73 0.31
CA SER A 125 17.17 -11.30 -0.89
C SER A 125 16.54 -10.20 -1.74
N PHE A 126 15.71 -9.35 -1.14
CA PHE A 126 15.09 -8.20 -1.76
C PHE A 126 16.11 -7.23 -2.42
N ALA A 127 17.15 -6.84 -1.67
CA ALA A 127 18.08 -5.80 -2.11
C ALA A 127 18.98 -6.24 -3.27
N HIS A 128 19.26 -7.54 -3.40
CA HIS A 128 20.15 -8.09 -4.43
C HIS A 128 19.45 -8.58 -5.70
N HIS A 129 18.13 -8.47 -5.79
CA HIS A 129 17.42 -8.71 -7.05
C HIS A 129 17.63 -7.55 -8.03
N ASP A 130 17.54 -7.83 -9.33
CA ASP A 130 17.78 -6.87 -10.42
C ASP A 130 16.50 -6.25 -11.01
N PHE A 131 15.33 -6.54 -10.42
CA PHE A 131 14.09 -5.89 -10.83
C PHE A 131 14.09 -4.40 -10.46
N LYS A 132 13.32 -3.62 -11.19
CA LYS A 132 13.12 -2.20 -10.89
C LYS A 132 12.25 -2.05 -9.64
N LEU A 133 12.54 -1.01 -8.90
CA LEU A 133 11.79 -0.60 -7.71
C LEU A 133 11.55 0.91 -7.73
N TRP A 134 10.55 1.34 -7.01
CA TRP A 134 10.17 2.74 -6.88
C TRP A 134 10.01 3.09 -5.39
N LEU A 135 9.82 4.34 -5.07
CA LEU A 135 9.36 4.86 -3.78
C LEU A 135 10.04 4.22 -2.56
N ALA A 136 9.24 3.68 -1.62
CA ALA A 136 9.76 3.08 -0.39
C ALA A 136 10.67 1.89 -0.68
N ASN A 137 10.36 1.08 -1.66
CA ASN A 137 11.16 -0.05 -2.10
C ASN A 137 12.53 0.38 -2.62
N GLN A 138 12.59 1.39 -3.48
CA GLN A 138 13.87 1.88 -4.01
C GLN A 138 14.74 2.52 -2.93
N ALA A 139 14.14 3.31 -2.04
CA ALA A 139 14.83 3.91 -0.90
C ALA A 139 15.36 2.85 0.07
N ALA A 140 14.55 1.84 0.38
CA ALA A 140 14.96 0.72 1.25
C ALA A 140 16.11 -0.10 0.64
N ARG A 141 16.05 -0.44 -0.65
CA ARG A 141 17.14 -1.12 -1.35
C ARG A 141 18.44 -0.34 -1.22
N TYR A 142 18.40 0.97 -1.49
CA TYR A 142 19.59 1.83 -1.32
C TYR A 142 20.12 1.77 0.12
N ASN A 143 19.24 1.88 1.11
CA ASN A 143 19.62 1.83 2.53
C ASN A 143 20.30 0.51 2.88
N ILE A 144 19.72 -0.63 2.49
CA ILE A 144 20.26 -1.97 2.77
C ILE A 144 21.62 -2.18 2.09
N LEU A 145 21.76 -1.82 0.82
CA LEU A 145 23.03 -1.92 0.08
C LEU A 145 24.14 -1.04 0.66
N ASN A 146 23.78 0.01 1.42
CA ASN A 146 24.71 0.86 2.17
C ASN A 146 24.82 0.46 3.66
N GLY A 147 24.33 -0.73 4.06
CA GLY A 147 24.52 -1.30 5.39
C GLY A 147 23.44 -0.94 6.41
N MET A 148 22.38 -0.25 6.03
CA MET A 148 21.28 0.09 6.91
C MET A 148 20.18 -1.00 6.81
N MET A 149 20.19 -1.95 7.74
CA MET A 149 19.29 -3.10 7.77
C MET A 149 17.93 -2.77 8.44
N PRO A 150 16.88 -3.61 8.24
CA PRO A 150 15.61 -3.46 8.94
C PRO A 150 15.80 -3.48 10.48
N PRO A 151 14.97 -2.77 11.25
CA PRO A 151 13.86 -1.93 10.81
C PRO A 151 14.28 -0.50 10.38
N ALA A 152 15.57 -0.17 10.42
CA ALA A 152 16.07 1.17 10.12
C ALA A 152 15.89 1.52 8.63
N SER A 153 16.00 0.56 7.71
CA SER A 153 15.85 0.77 6.26
C SER A 153 14.47 1.28 5.85
N GLY A 154 13.41 0.79 6.52
CA GLY A 154 12.01 1.19 6.28
C GLY A 154 11.49 2.28 7.23
N ASN A 155 12.32 2.71 8.19
CA ASN A 155 11.90 3.77 9.11
C ASN A 155 11.79 5.12 8.40
N TRP A 156 10.69 5.85 8.62
CA TRP A 156 10.39 7.13 7.97
C TRP A 156 11.49 8.20 8.09
N MET A 157 12.34 8.13 9.11
CA MET A 157 13.50 9.02 9.25
C MET A 157 14.58 8.76 8.20
N ASN A 158 14.65 7.55 7.66
CA ASN A 158 15.64 7.10 6.69
C ASN A 158 15.01 6.76 5.32
N ASN A 159 13.69 6.67 5.26
CA ASN A 159 12.91 6.39 4.06
C ASN A 159 11.73 7.36 4.00
N PRO A 160 11.82 8.45 3.21
CA PRO A 160 10.75 9.45 3.14
C PRO A 160 9.46 8.92 2.52
N HIS A 161 9.46 7.71 2.02
CA HIS A 161 8.33 7.01 1.40
C HIS A 161 7.71 5.94 2.31
N ALA A 162 8.04 5.92 3.60
CA ALA A 162 7.68 4.86 4.54
C ALA A 162 6.17 4.61 4.73
N ASN A 163 5.29 5.55 4.35
CA ASN A 163 3.84 5.37 4.37
C ASN A 163 3.25 5.02 2.99
N ASP A 164 4.09 4.89 1.95
CA ASP A 164 3.64 4.48 0.63
C ASP A 164 3.20 3.00 0.62
N ILE A 165 2.52 2.59 -0.44
CA ILE A 165 1.80 1.33 -0.56
C ILE A 165 2.68 0.06 -0.51
N ASP A 166 3.99 0.19 -0.71
CA ASP A 166 4.93 -0.89 -1.04
C ASP A 166 4.69 -2.18 -0.21
N PHE A 167 4.76 -2.14 1.11
CA PHE A 167 4.51 -3.35 1.91
C PHE A 167 3.05 -3.83 1.85
N MET A 168 2.09 -2.95 1.57
CA MET A 168 0.69 -3.38 1.44
C MET A 168 0.51 -4.36 0.29
N ILE A 169 1.22 -4.15 -0.82
CA ILE A 169 1.17 -5.00 -2.01
C ILE A 169 2.10 -6.23 -1.93
N GLU A 170 2.99 -6.27 -0.94
CA GLU A 170 3.99 -7.33 -0.72
C GLU A 170 3.64 -8.27 0.44
N SER A 171 2.38 -8.31 0.86
CA SER A 171 1.95 -9.04 2.05
C SER A 171 0.93 -10.15 1.78
N ASP A 172 0.49 -10.30 0.55
CA ASP A 172 -0.55 -11.24 0.13
C ASP A 172 -0.15 -12.68 0.47
N PHE A 173 1.09 -13.06 0.14
CA PHE A 173 1.64 -14.39 0.44
C PHE A 173 1.57 -14.71 1.94
N ILE A 174 1.76 -13.72 2.81
CA ILE A 174 1.77 -13.91 4.28
C ILE A 174 0.40 -14.39 4.75
N GLY A 175 -0.65 -13.72 4.28
CA GLY A 175 -2.03 -14.09 4.60
C GLY A 175 -2.43 -15.42 3.97
N MET A 176 -2.07 -15.65 2.71
CA MET A 176 -2.33 -16.92 2.00
C MET A 176 -1.69 -18.13 2.67
N MET A 177 -0.54 -17.95 3.32
CA MET A 177 0.15 -19.02 4.07
C MET A 177 -0.24 -19.08 5.55
N SER A 178 -1.13 -18.22 6.02
CA SER A 178 -1.58 -18.15 7.41
C SER A 178 -3.12 -18.25 7.56
N PRO A 179 -3.79 -19.26 6.97
CA PRO A 179 -5.26 -19.39 7.01
C PRO A 179 -5.81 -19.35 8.44
N GLY A 180 -6.66 -18.34 8.75
CA GLY A 180 -7.26 -18.16 10.08
C GLY A 180 -6.27 -17.81 11.21
N MET A 181 -4.99 -17.57 10.89
CA MET A 181 -3.91 -17.37 11.87
C MET A 181 -3.35 -15.96 11.79
N ILE A 182 -4.19 -14.97 12.09
CA ILE A 182 -3.94 -13.55 11.89
C ILE A 182 -2.71 -13.04 12.68
N ASN A 183 -2.50 -13.51 13.92
CA ASN A 183 -1.35 -13.10 14.73
C ASN A 183 -0.03 -13.69 14.19
N SER A 184 -0.09 -14.93 13.71
CA SER A 184 1.04 -15.56 13.02
C SER A 184 1.38 -14.84 11.71
N ALA A 185 0.38 -14.31 10.99
CA ALA A 185 0.62 -13.43 9.84
C ALA A 185 1.33 -12.15 10.28
N SER A 186 0.83 -11.47 11.33
CA SER A 186 1.43 -10.24 11.87
C SER A 186 2.90 -10.40 12.29
N GLU A 187 3.30 -11.58 12.80
CA GLU A 187 4.70 -11.89 13.11
C GLU A 187 5.63 -11.90 11.88
N ILE A 188 5.13 -12.30 10.72
CA ILE A 188 5.90 -12.22 9.47
C ILE A 188 5.87 -10.79 8.95
N CYS A 189 4.73 -10.11 9.02
CA CYS A 189 4.60 -8.71 8.65
C CYS A 189 5.58 -7.80 9.42
N ASP A 190 5.84 -8.09 10.69
CA ASP A 190 6.83 -7.36 11.50
C ASP A 190 8.25 -7.48 10.92
N ARG A 191 8.63 -8.65 10.41
CA ARG A 191 9.96 -8.90 9.86
C ARG A 191 10.13 -8.43 8.42
N VAL A 192 9.09 -8.58 7.60
CA VAL A 192 9.14 -8.23 6.17
C VAL A 192 8.81 -6.77 5.95
N GLY A 193 7.76 -6.26 6.58
CA GLY A 193 7.26 -4.93 6.30
C GLY A 193 8.18 -3.80 6.75
N HIS A 194 8.96 -4.00 7.80
CA HIS A 194 9.94 -3.02 8.24
C HIS A 194 11.21 -2.96 7.36
N ILE A 195 11.29 -3.76 6.30
CA ILE A 195 12.30 -3.60 5.26
C ILE A 195 12.10 -2.26 4.55
N THR A 196 10.86 -1.94 4.21
CA THR A 196 10.47 -0.84 3.32
C THR A 196 9.61 0.23 4.01
N ASN A 197 8.77 -0.13 4.97
CA ASN A 197 7.73 0.73 5.53
C ASN A 197 7.80 0.83 7.07
N SER A 198 7.11 1.84 7.60
CA SER A 198 6.83 2.00 9.03
C SER A 198 5.49 2.70 9.23
N GLY A 199 4.92 2.64 10.45
CA GLY A 199 3.64 3.32 10.75
C GLY A 199 2.49 2.89 9.84
N ASP A 200 1.79 3.84 9.24
CA ASP A 200 0.60 3.56 8.43
C ASP A 200 0.91 2.74 7.16
N GLY A 201 2.10 2.88 6.56
CA GLY A 201 2.53 2.03 5.45
C GLY A 201 2.70 0.57 5.85
N TRP A 202 3.28 0.32 7.03
CA TRP A 202 3.38 -1.03 7.58
C TRP A 202 2.01 -1.62 7.94
N TYR A 203 1.10 -0.80 8.48
CA TYR A 203 -0.27 -1.25 8.78
C TYR A 203 -1.02 -1.69 7.53
N GLY A 204 -0.74 -1.10 6.36
CA GLY A 204 -1.31 -1.54 5.09
C GLY A 204 -1.10 -3.03 4.85
N GLY A 205 0.14 -3.51 4.96
CA GLY A 205 0.46 -4.93 4.78
C GLY A 205 -0.07 -5.82 5.89
N VAL A 206 -0.04 -5.38 7.17
CA VAL A 206 -0.66 -6.12 8.28
C VAL A 206 -2.15 -6.32 8.03
N PHE A 207 -2.85 -5.30 7.56
CA PHE A 207 -4.27 -5.35 7.27
C PHE A 207 -4.60 -6.27 6.07
N VAL A 208 -3.84 -6.19 4.98
CA VAL A 208 -4.03 -7.04 3.80
C VAL A 208 -3.75 -8.51 4.15
N ALA A 209 -2.63 -8.82 4.81
CA ALA A 209 -2.33 -10.17 5.26
C ALA A 209 -3.42 -10.73 6.21
N ALA A 210 -3.98 -9.88 7.07
CA ALA A 210 -5.08 -10.24 7.95
C ALA A 210 -6.37 -10.54 7.17
N MET A 211 -6.71 -9.74 6.14
CA MET A 211 -7.88 -10.00 5.28
C MET A 211 -7.73 -11.33 4.54
N TYR A 212 -6.57 -11.60 3.93
CA TYR A 212 -6.32 -12.90 3.30
C TYR A 212 -6.43 -14.05 4.29
N SER A 213 -5.84 -13.91 5.48
CA SER A 213 -5.96 -14.95 6.53
C SER A 213 -7.42 -15.28 6.87
N MET A 214 -8.27 -14.26 7.02
CA MET A 214 -9.69 -14.43 7.33
C MET A 214 -10.50 -14.95 6.13
N ALA A 215 -10.10 -14.69 4.89
CA ALA A 215 -10.74 -15.17 3.67
C ALA A 215 -10.80 -16.70 3.56
N PHE A 216 -9.91 -17.41 4.23
CA PHE A 216 -9.92 -18.89 4.28
C PHE A 216 -11.02 -19.45 5.16
N ILE A 217 -11.48 -18.71 6.17
CA ILE A 217 -12.42 -19.20 7.19
C ILE A 217 -13.79 -18.53 7.14
N SER A 218 -13.95 -17.50 6.33
CA SER A 218 -15.22 -16.80 6.12
C SER A 218 -15.38 -16.38 4.66
N ASP A 219 -16.63 -16.23 4.24
CA ASP A 219 -17.00 -15.62 2.97
C ASP A 219 -17.78 -14.30 3.17
N ASP A 220 -17.89 -13.85 4.42
CA ASP A 220 -18.52 -12.60 4.81
C ASP A 220 -17.48 -11.47 4.75
N ILE A 221 -17.59 -10.59 3.76
CA ILE A 221 -16.65 -9.49 3.52
C ILE A 221 -16.65 -8.51 4.70
N ASP A 222 -17.80 -8.15 5.26
CA ASP A 222 -17.91 -7.27 6.42
C ASP A 222 -17.16 -7.86 7.62
N PHE A 223 -17.31 -9.17 7.85
CA PHE A 223 -16.59 -9.90 8.89
C PHE A 223 -15.08 -9.90 8.66
N ILE A 224 -14.63 -10.20 7.44
CA ILE A 224 -13.20 -10.26 7.09
C ILE A 224 -12.54 -8.91 7.36
N ILE A 225 -13.12 -7.82 6.85
CA ILE A 225 -12.61 -6.46 7.04
C ILE A 225 -12.59 -6.09 8.53
N ALA A 226 -13.66 -6.36 9.26
CA ALA A 226 -13.75 -6.02 10.69
C ALA A 226 -12.70 -6.79 11.53
N GLN A 227 -12.49 -8.09 11.27
CA GLN A 227 -11.48 -8.86 11.98
C GLN A 227 -10.07 -8.38 11.64
N ALA A 228 -9.77 -8.10 10.37
CA ALA A 228 -8.50 -7.56 9.94
C ALA A 228 -8.21 -6.19 10.60
N LEU A 229 -9.20 -5.31 10.65
CA LEU A 229 -9.06 -3.98 11.25
C LEU A 229 -8.76 -4.04 12.76
N THR A 230 -9.18 -5.11 13.46
CA THR A 230 -8.84 -5.33 14.88
C THR A 230 -7.33 -5.49 15.11
N SER A 231 -6.58 -5.90 14.09
CA SER A 231 -5.12 -6.00 14.16
C SER A 231 -4.42 -4.63 14.13
N ILE A 232 -5.12 -3.58 13.72
CA ILE A 232 -4.56 -2.25 13.52
C ILE A 232 -4.87 -1.36 14.73
N PRO A 233 -3.88 -0.57 15.23
CA PRO A 233 -4.10 0.34 16.34
C PRO A 233 -5.16 1.41 16.02
N GLU A 234 -6.17 1.55 16.88
CA GLU A 234 -7.28 2.52 16.70
C GLU A 234 -6.82 3.97 16.57
N LYS A 235 -5.60 4.29 17.06
CA LYS A 235 -5.02 5.64 17.00
C LYS A 235 -4.41 5.99 15.64
N SER A 236 -4.20 5.01 14.76
CA SER A 236 -3.54 5.22 13.47
C SER A 236 -4.46 5.93 12.48
N LYS A 237 -3.86 6.68 11.56
CA LYS A 237 -4.60 7.27 10.44
C LYS A 237 -5.19 6.17 9.56
N PHE A 238 -4.45 5.08 9.37
CA PHE A 238 -4.90 3.91 8.62
C PHE A 238 -6.23 3.36 9.17
N TYR A 239 -6.31 3.13 10.50
CA TYR A 239 -7.55 2.65 11.13
C TYR A 239 -8.72 3.60 10.88
N HIS A 240 -8.50 4.90 11.01
CA HIS A 240 -9.53 5.91 10.78
C HIS A 240 -9.98 5.94 9.33
N ALA A 241 -9.06 5.86 8.38
CA ALA A 241 -9.37 5.82 6.95
C ALA A 241 -10.29 4.64 6.59
N ILE A 242 -9.95 3.44 7.04
CA ILE A 242 -10.77 2.25 6.79
C ILE A 242 -12.13 2.30 7.52
N SER A 243 -12.14 2.76 8.78
CA SER A 243 -13.38 2.92 9.56
C SER A 243 -14.36 3.90 8.91
N ASP A 244 -13.85 4.97 8.31
CA ASP A 244 -14.66 5.95 7.59
C ASP A 244 -15.26 5.35 6.32
N VAL A 245 -14.50 4.57 5.55
CA VAL A 245 -15.03 3.84 4.36
C VAL A 245 -16.18 2.92 4.75
N ILE A 246 -16.02 2.13 5.83
CA ILE A 246 -17.10 1.28 6.34
C ILE A 246 -18.33 2.10 6.72
N SER A 247 -18.12 3.26 7.37
CA SER A 247 -19.20 4.16 7.76
C SER A 247 -19.93 4.75 6.55
N TRP A 248 -19.19 5.19 5.53
CA TRP A 248 -19.79 5.75 4.31
C TRP A 248 -20.44 4.67 3.44
N HIS A 249 -19.90 3.46 3.39
CA HIS A 249 -20.59 2.34 2.75
C HIS A 249 -21.97 2.09 3.39
N ASN A 250 -22.06 2.12 4.72
CA ASN A 250 -23.34 1.99 5.42
C ASN A 250 -24.30 3.16 5.12
N GLN A 251 -23.77 4.35 4.90
CA GLN A 251 -24.57 5.54 4.55
C GLN A 251 -24.99 5.55 3.06
N TYR A 252 -24.12 5.08 2.17
CA TYR A 252 -24.30 5.08 0.72
C TYR A 252 -24.16 3.67 0.12
N PRO A 253 -25.00 2.69 0.51
CA PRO A 253 -24.75 1.27 0.21
C PRO A 253 -24.79 0.91 -1.28
N ASN A 254 -25.30 1.79 -2.13
CA ASN A 254 -25.42 1.58 -3.58
C ASN A 254 -24.64 2.62 -4.40
N ASP A 255 -23.89 3.52 -3.76
CA ASP A 255 -23.18 4.61 -4.41
C ASP A 255 -21.74 4.67 -3.94
N TRP A 256 -20.87 3.87 -4.57
CA TRP A 256 -19.45 3.85 -4.27
C TRP A 256 -18.76 5.17 -4.64
N LYS A 257 -19.28 5.91 -5.63
CA LYS A 257 -18.73 7.20 -6.06
C LYS A 257 -18.92 8.28 -5.00
N GLN A 258 -20.05 8.26 -4.29
CA GLN A 258 -20.27 9.15 -3.17
C GLN A 258 -19.36 8.77 -1.99
N CYS A 259 -19.16 7.47 -1.71
CA CYS A 259 -18.20 7.00 -0.71
C CYS A 259 -16.77 7.47 -1.05
N TRP A 260 -16.35 7.28 -2.29
CA TRP A 260 -15.05 7.76 -2.80
C TRP A 260 -14.92 9.28 -2.61
N PHE A 261 -15.92 10.05 -2.97
CA PHE A 261 -15.90 11.51 -2.84
C PHE A 261 -15.74 11.98 -1.38
N GLU A 262 -16.46 11.35 -0.44
CA GLU A 262 -16.31 11.67 0.99
C GLU A 262 -14.92 11.30 1.50
N PHE A 263 -14.37 10.18 1.02
CA PHE A 263 -13.03 9.74 1.35
C PHE A 263 -11.97 10.74 0.86
N GLU A 264 -12.00 11.08 -0.42
CA GLU A 264 -11.07 12.03 -1.04
C GLU A 264 -11.05 13.37 -0.30
N LYS A 265 -12.22 13.88 0.00
CA LYS A 265 -12.39 15.15 0.72
C LYS A 265 -11.75 15.16 2.11
N LYS A 266 -11.67 13.99 2.78
CA LYS A 266 -11.21 13.90 4.17
C LYS A 266 -9.77 13.44 4.31
N HIS A 267 -9.31 12.47 3.50
CA HIS A 267 -8.08 11.73 3.78
C HIS A 267 -6.92 12.00 2.83
N THR A 268 -7.17 12.45 1.60
CA THR A 268 -6.12 12.51 0.58
C THR A 268 -5.16 13.70 0.70
N SER A 269 -5.48 14.70 1.51
CA SER A 269 -4.61 15.87 1.73
C SER A 269 -3.69 15.74 2.95
N GLU A 270 -3.81 14.69 3.75
CA GLU A 270 -3.08 14.51 5.01
C GLU A 270 -2.00 13.42 4.90
N VAL A 271 -1.24 13.40 3.82
CA VAL A 271 -0.15 12.45 3.61
C VAL A 271 1.18 12.98 4.16
N GLY A 272 2.02 12.07 4.65
CA GLY A 272 3.36 12.41 5.17
C GLY A 272 4.45 12.29 4.12
N CYS A 273 4.29 11.39 3.15
CA CYS A 273 5.26 11.16 2.08
C CYS A 273 5.27 12.29 1.04
N PRO A 274 6.38 12.49 0.30
CA PRO A 274 6.49 13.55 -0.70
C PRO A 274 5.48 13.42 -1.85
N GLU A 275 5.25 12.19 -2.32
CA GLU A 275 4.20 11.88 -3.29
C GLU A 275 2.84 11.94 -2.59
N GLY A 276 1.93 12.74 -3.12
CA GLY A 276 0.65 13.07 -2.49
C GLY A 276 0.66 14.39 -1.71
N ALA A 277 1.82 14.86 -1.26
CA ALA A 277 1.92 16.19 -0.65
C ALA A 277 1.83 17.27 -1.73
N TYR A 278 0.68 17.93 -1.84
CA TYR A 278 0.38 18.96 -2.87
C TYR A 278 0.51 18.45 -4.31
N ASN A 279 0.37 17.18 -4.52
CA ASN A 279 0.54 16.50 -5.80
C ASN A 279 -0.70 15.64 -6.07
N ALA A 280 -1.07 15.52 -7.35
CA ALA A 280 -2.23 14.70 -7.73
C ALA A 280 -1.99 13.19 -7.58
N ILE A 281 -0.73 12.74 -7.65
CA ILE A 281 -0.38 11.35 -7.36
C ILE A 281 -0.44 11.11 -5.85
N ASN A 282 -1.12 10.07 -5.43
CA ASN A 282 -1.19 9.67 -4.02
C ASN A 282 -1.02 8.16 -3.90
N ILE A 283 0.14 7.78 -3.39
CA ILE A 283 0.55 6.37 -3.21
C ILE A 283 0.51 5.94 -1.74
N ASP A 284 -0.09 6.75 -0.86
CA ASP A 284 -0.23 6.44 0.58
C ASP A 284 -1.03 5.14 0.78
N ALA A 285 -0.53 4.26 1.64
CA ALA A 285 -1.13 2.95 1.91
C ALA A 285 -2.56 3.07 2.45
N SER A 286 -2.88 4.08 3.27
CA SER A 286 -4.22 4.27 3.81
C SER A 286 -5.23 4.64 2.72
N VAL A 287 -4.80 5.42 1.72
CA VAL A 287 -5.63 5.83 0.59
C VAL A 287 -5.93 4.64 -0.31
N ASN A 288 -4.90 3.89 -0.68
CA ASN A 288 -5.04 2.76 -1.60
C ASN A 288 -5.75 1.57 -0.93
N ALA A 289 -5.50 1.31 0.36
CA ALA A 289 -6.28 0.33 1.13
C ALA A 289 -7.76 0.68 1.22
N ALA A 290 -8.11 1.97 1.30
CA ALA A 290 -9.50 2.41 1.26
C ALA A 290 -10.18 2.03 -0.06
N TYR A 291 -9.49 2.16 -1.20
CA TYR A 291 -10.02 1.74 -2.51
C TYR A 291 -10.19 0.22 -2.61
N VAL A 292 -9.25 -0.55 -2.05
CA VAL A 292 -9.40 -2.02 -1.92
C VAL A 292 -10.66 -2.37 -1.14
N VAL A 293 -10.87 -1.72 0.02
CA VAL A 293 -12.06 -1.95 0.87
C VAL A 293 -13.35 -1.51 0.16
N MET A 294 -13.34 -0.39 -0.56
CA MET A 294 -14.49 0.02 -1.40
C MET A 294 -14.80 -1.05 -2.44
N GLY A 295 -13.80 -1.56 -3.16
CA GLY A 295 -13.98 -2.62 -4.14
C GLY A 295 -14.62 -3.87 -3.55
N LEU A 296 -14.13 -4.34 -2.41
CA LEU A 296 -14.66 -5.52 -1.72
C LEU A 296 -16.11 -5.31 -1.25
N LEU A 297 -16.41 -4.19 -0.59
CA LEU A 297 -17.74 -3.89 -0.06
C LEU A 297 -18.78 -3.69 -1.16
N TYR A 298 -18.49 -2.84 -2.14
CA TYR A 298 -19.44 -2.54 -3.23
C TYR A 298 -19.48 -3.62 -4.31
N GLY A 299 -18.41 -4.40 -4.45
CA GLY A 299 -18.39 -5.58 -5.32
C GLY A 299 -19.29 -6.70 -4.84
N ALA A 300 -19.51 -6.84 -3.53
CA ALA A 300 -20.42 -7.80 -2.91
C ALA A 300 -20.23 -9.24 -3.42
N LYS A 301 -18.99 -9.70 -3.53
CA LYS A 301 -18.55 -11.00 -4.07
C LYS A 301 -18.68 -11.18 -5.59
N ASP A 302 -19.09 -10.17 -6.34
CA ASP A 302 -18.95 -10.18 -7.79
C ASP A 302 -17.51 -9.86 -8.18
N PHE A 303 -16.85 -10.79 -8.87
CA PHE A 303 -15.42 -10.70 -9.17
C PHE A 303 -15.10 -9.51 -10.10
N PHE A 304 -15.91 -9.32 -11.14
CA PHE A 304 -15.75 -8.18 -12.05
C PHE A 304 -16.01 -6.86 -11.35
N LYS A 305 -17.12 -6.74 -10.65
CA LYS A 305 -17.53 -5.51 -9.99
C LYS A 305 -16.52 -5.10 -8.90
N THR A 306 -15.96 -6.06 -8.16
CA THR A 306 -14.91 -5.81 -7.18
C THR A 306 -13.69 -5.15 -7.83
N MET A 307 -13.16 -5.76 -8.89
CA MET A 307 -12.02 -5.19 -9.63
C MET A 307 -12.36 -3.85 -10.27
N ASP A 308 -13.53 -3.73 -10.91
CA ASP A 308 -13.92 -2.51 -11.62
C ASP A 308 -14.07 -1.30 -10.68
N VAL A 309 -14.70 -1.48 -9.50
CA VAL A 309 -14.79 -0.43 -8.49
C VAL A 309 -13.40 -0.04 -7.97
N THR A 310 -12.57 -1.03 -7.64
CA THR A 310 -11.22 -0.77 -7.12
C THR A 310 -10.35 -0.04 -8.13
N THR A 311 -10.28 -0.53 -9.37
CA THR A 311 -9.54 0.10 -10.47
C THR A 311 -10.02 1.52 -10.74
N ARG A 312 -11.37 1.71 -10.81
CA ARG A 312 -11.97 3.03 -11.11
C ARG A 312 -11.82 4.04 -9.99
N SER A 313 -11.41 3.62 -8.82
CA SER A 313 -11.04 4.55 -7.74
C SER A 313 -9.79 5.39 -8.09
N GLY A 314 -8.99 4.98 -9.08
CA GLY A 314 -7.83 5.72 -9.57
C GLY A 314 -6.55 5.43 -8.79
N GLN A 315 -5.59 6.33 -8.88
CA GLN A 315 -4.25 6.26 -8.28
C GLN A 315 -3.49 5.00 -8.73
N ASP A 316 -3.11 4.12 -7.82
CA ASP A 316 -2.45 2.84 -8.05
C ASP A 316 -3.48 1.80 -8.49
N SER A 317 -3.91 1.92 -9.73
CA SER A 317 -5.09 1.22 -10.22
C SER A 317 -4.82 -0.19 -10.75
N ASP A 318 -3.61 -0.69 -10.67
CA ASP A 318 -3.22 -2.09 -10.90
C ASP A 318 -3.02 -2.84 -9.57
N SER A 319 -2.30 -2.27 -8.62
CA SER A 319 -2.06 -2.89 -7.31
C SER A 319 -3.36 -3.00 -6.48
N ASN A 320 -4.19 -1.96 -6.49
CA ASN A 320 -5.44 -1.99 -5.73
C ASN A 320 -6.39 -3.13 -6.17
N PRO A 321 -6.68 -3.36 -7.47
CA PRO A 321 -7.45 -4.52 -7.90
C PRO A 321 -6.68 -5.84 -7.77
N ALA A 322 -5.34 -5.87 -7.80
CA ALA A 322 -4.56 -7.05 -7.48
C ALA A 322 -4.91 -7.56 -6.07
N VAL A 323 -4.79 -6.71 -5.06
CA VAL A 323 -5.13 -7.04 -3.67
C VAL A 323 -6.61 -7.42 -3.53
N SER A 324 -7.55 -6.62 -4.06
CA SER A 324 -8.99 -6.91 -3.87
C SER A 324 -9.46 -8.18 -4.59
N ALA A 325 -8.98 -8.42 -5.81
CA ALA A 325 -9.29 -9.63 -6.56
C ALA A 325 -8.59 -10.87 -5.98
N GLY A 326 -7.38 -10.70 -5.43
CA GLY A 326 -6.68 -11.75 -4.71
C GLY A 326 -7.43 -12.19 -3.46
N ILE A 327 -7.85 -11.26 -2.61
CA ILE A 327 -8.66 -11.55 -1.42
C ILE A 327 -9.98 -12.23 -1.83
N LEU A 328 -10.68 -11.69 -2.84
CA LEU A 328 -11.93 -12.30 -3.31
C LEU A 328 -11.68 -13.67 -3.94
N GLY A 329 -10.57 -13.86 -4.66
CA GLY A 329 -10.16 -15.16 -5.18
C GLY A 329 -9.91 -16.19 -4.06
N ALA A 330 -9.30 -15.77 -2.95
CA ALA A 330 -9.14 -16.61 -1.75
C ALA A 330 -10.48 -16.91 -1.05
N ILE A 331 -11.45 -15.98 -1.08
CA ILE A 331 -12.80 -16.22 -0.58
C ILE A 331 -13.51 -17.27 -1.43
N LEU A 332 -13.53 -17.09 -2.75
CA LEU A 332 -14.28 -17.90 -3.69
C LEU A 332 -13.65 -19.26 -3.98
N GLY A 333 -12.33 -19.33 -4.04
CA GLY A 333 -11.55 -20.40 -4.67
C GLY A 333 -11.44 -20.19 -6.20
N TYR A 334 -10.40 -20.75 -6.82
CA TYR A 334 -10.14 -20.63 -8.26
C TYR A 334 -11.30 -21.16 -9.10
N GLU A 335 -11.90 -22.27 -8.69
CA GLU A 335 -12.99 -22.89 -9.46
C GLU A 335 -14.18 -21.95 -9.63
N LYS A 336 -14.44 -21.05 -8.68
CA LYS A 336 -15.53 -20.08 -8.73
C LYS A 336 -15.14 -18.73 -9.34
N ILE A 337 -13.89 -18.48 -9.68
CA ILE A 337 -13.52 -17.34 -10.52
C ILE A 337 -14.27 -17.50 -11.86
N PRO A 338 -14.93 -16.45 -12.39
CA PRO A 338 -15.69 -16.59 -13.62
C PRO A 338 -14.84 -17.07 -14.79
N ALA A 339 -15.39 -17.97 -15.61
CA ALA A 339 -14.68 -18.60 -16.72
C ALA A 339 -14.09 -17.59 -17.73
N PHE A 340 -14.63 -16.39 -17.81
CA PHE A 340 -14.13 -15.30 -18.64
C PHE A 340 -12.68 -14.91 -18.34
N TRP A 341 -12.23 -15.01 -17.07
CA TRP A 341 -10.88 -14.58 -16.64
C TRP A 341 -9.83 -15.69 -16.73
N LYS A 342 -10.25 -16.96 -16.65
CA LYS A 342 -9.36 -18.12 -16.52
C LYS A 342 -8.43 -18.35 -17.72
N PRO A 343 -8.84 -18.16 -18.99
CA PRO A 343 -7.96 -18.44 -20.13
C PRO A 343 -6.64 -17.65 -20.08
N ALA A 344 -6.64 -16.41 -19.59
CA ALA A 344 -5.43 -15.60 -19.50
C ALA A 344 -4.44 -16.16 -18.47
N ILE A 345 -4.92 -16.65 -17.32
CA ILE A 345 -4.08 -17.32 -16.29
C ILE A 345 -3.56 -18.68 -16.79
N GLU A 346 -4.42 -19.48 -17.43
CA GLU A 346 -4.06 -20.82 -17.90
C GLU A 346 -2.95 -20.80 -18.95
N LYS A 347 -2.85 -19.73 -19.74
CA LYS A 347 -1.77 -19.53 -20.72
C LYS A 347 -0.41 -19.21 -20.10
N VAL A 348 -0.36 -18.72 -18.86
CA VAL A 348 0.89 -18.28 -18.21
C VAL A 348 1.28 -19.11 -16.99
N GLN A 349 0.39 -19.93 -16.45
CA GLN A 349 0.61 -20.64 -15.18
C GLN A 349 1.82 -21.59 -15.17
N ASP A 350 2.30 -22.02 -16.34
CA ASP A 350 3.49 -22.87 -16.53
C ASP A 350 4.70 -22.09 -17.08
N LEU A 351 4.54 -20.78 -17.35
CA LEU A 351 5.65 -19.90 -17.71
C LEU A 351 6.33 -19.40 -16.43
N LYS A 352 7.65 -19.14 -16.50
CA LYS A 352 8.33 -18.42 -15.43
C LYS A 352 7.70 -17.05 -15.24
N PHE A 353 7.44 -16.71 -13.99
CA PHE A 353 6.93 -15.40 -13.65
C PHE A 353 8.02 -14.34 -13.90
N PRO A 354 7.67 -13.10 -14.31
CA PRO A 354 8.66 -12.03 -14.44
C PRO A 354 9.56 -11.93 -13.22
N TYR A 355 10.85 -11.77 -13.45
CA TYR A 355 11.91 -11.68 -12.42
C TYR A 355 11.97 -12.84 -11.40
N SER A 356 11.36 -13.99 -11.69
CA SER A 356 11.40 -15.17 -10.84
C SER A 356 11.71 -16.43 -11.64
N ASP A 357 12.31 -17.42 -11.00
CA ASP A 357 12.47 -18.76 -11.57
C ASP A 357 11.24 -19.65 -11.35
N LEU A 358 10.27 -19.17 -10.59
CA LEU A 358 9.05 -19.90 -10.25
C LEU A 358 7.94 -19.66 -11.27
N THR A 359 7.11 -20.68 -11.47
CA THR A 359 5.85 -20.58 -12.22
C THR A 359 4.68 -20.45 -11.25
N LEU A 360 3.53 -19.92 -11.68
CA LEU A 360 2.34 -19.86 -10.82
C LEU A 360 1.96 -21.25 -10.28
N ASN A 361 2.06 -22.31 -11.08
CA ASN A 361 1.80 -23.68 -10.61
C ASN A 361 2.77 -24.15 -9.52
N GLN A 362 4.02 -23.68 -9.54
CA GLN A 362 4.98 -23.95 -8.46
C GLN A 362 4.64 -23.16 -7.20
N ILE A 363 4.26 -21.88 -7.36
CA ILE A 363 3.84 -21.02 -6.25
C ILE A 363 2.59 -21.57 -5.54
N TYR A 364 1.58 -22.01 -6.28
CA TYR A 364 0.40 -22.65 -5.69
C TYR A 364 0.77 -23.82 -4.77
N LYS A 365 1.72 -24.66 -5.24
CA LYS A 365 2.21 -25.81 -4.47
C LYS A 365 3.03 -25.40 -3.24
N LEU A 366 3.91 -24.41 -3.37
CA LEU A 366 4.73 -23.89 -2.27
C LEU A 366 3.87 -23.23 -1.21
N SER A 367 2.95 -22.35 -1.61
CA SER A 367 2.04 -21.67 -0.67
C SER A 367 1.15 -22.66 0.06
N ASN A 368 0.65 -23.71 -0.63
CA ASN A 368 -0.11 -24.77 0.02
C ASN A 368 0.74 -25.57 1.03
N LYS A 369 1.97 -25.94 0.66
CA LYS A 369 2.92 -26.58 1.58
C LYS A 369 3.16 -25.72 2.83
N HIS A 370 3.42 -24.43 2.63
CA HIS A 370 3.66 -23.48 3.72
C HIS A 370 2.42 -23.32 4.60
N ALA A 371 1.23 -23.17 4.00
CA ALA A 371 -0.02 -23.06 4.76
C ALA A 371 -0.26 -24.29 5.66
N VAL A 372 -0.13 -25.50 5.09
CA VAL A 372 -0.28 -26.75 5.87
C VAL A 372 0.74 -26.81 7.00
N GLN A 373 2.00 -26.52 6.74
CA GLN A 373 3.05 -26.53 7.77
C GLN A 373 2.76 -25.53 8.90
N ARG A 374 2.33 -24.31 8.56
CA ARG A 374 2.00 -23.29 9.56
C ARG A 374 0.77 -23.65 10.37
N ILE A 375 -0.27 -24.20 9.75
CA ILE A 375 -1.46 -24.68 10.47
C ILE A 375 -1.05 -25.74 11.51
N ILE A 376 -0.23 -26.73 11.14
CA ILE A 376 0.24 -27.77 12.06
C ILE A 376 1.11 -27.16 13.18
N GLN A 377 2.03 -26.25 12.85
CA GLN A 377 2.89 -25.57 13.84
C GLN A 377 2.10 -24.76 14.87
N ASN A 378 0.91 -24.26 14.48
CA ASN A 378 0.00 -23.51 15.35
C ASN A 378 -1.08 -24.38 16.00
N GLY A 379 -0.86 -25.68 16.13
CA GLY A 379 -1.75 -26.60 16.83
C GLY A 379 -2.96 -27.06 16.03
N GLY A 380 -2.96 -26.83 14.71
CA GLY A 380 -3.93 -27.42 13.80
C GLY A 380 -3.63 -28.90 13.52
N GLU A 381 -4.55 -29.58 12.88
CA GLU A 381 -4.48 -31.03 12.67
C GLU A 381 -4.81 -31.36 11.20
N LEU A 382 -4.06 -32.30 10.63
CA LEU A 382 -4.35 -32.89 9.34
C LEU A 382 -4.81 -34.33 9.56
N THR A 383 -6.04 -34.64 9.17
CA THR A 383 -6.62 -35.98 9.28
C THR A 383 -7.23 -36.36 7.94
N ASN A 384 -6.68 -37.38 7.29
CA ASN A 384 -7.03 -37.78 5.92
C ASN A 384 -6.87 -36.61 4.93
N ASP A 385 -8.00 -36.13 4.39
CA ASP A 385 -8.09 -35.02 3.43
C ASP A 385 -8.58 -33.70 4.06
N GLN A 386 -8.74 -33.66 5.39
CA GLN A 386 -9.21 -32.48 6.12
C GLN A 386 -8.13 -31.86 6.96
N ILE A 387 -8.05 -30.53 6.91
CA ILE A 387 -7.18 -29.73 7.76
C ILE A 387 -8.03 -28.88 8.70
N THR A 388 -7.75 -29.00 10.00
CA THR A 388 -8.41 -28.20 11.05
C THR A 388 -7.46 -27.11 11.50
N ILE A 389 -7.93 -25.87 11.42
CA ILE A 389 -7.21 -24.66 11.79
C ILE A 389 -7.63 -24.26 13.21
N GLN A 390 -6.67 -23.97 14.08
CA GLN A 390 -6.92 -23.24 15.32
C GLN A 390 -6.99 -21.76 14.97
N VAL A 391 -8.19 -21.20 14.97
CA VAL A 391 -8.41 -19.81 14.58
C VAL A 391 -7.89 -18.89 15.68
N GLN A 392 -7.02 -17.95 15.32
CA GLN A 392 -6.45 -17.01 16.27
C GLN A 392 -7.38 -15.79 16.42
N LYS A 393 -7.63 -15.41 17.68
CA LYS A 393 -8.27 -14.14 17.98
C LYS A 393 -7.29 -13.01 17.63
N PRO A 394 -7.67 -12.03 16.80
CA PRO A 394 -6.79 -10.93 16.44
C PRO A 394 -6.25 -10.18 17.65
N GLU A 395 -4.96 -9.94 17.66
CA GLU A 395 -4.27 -9.05 18.58
C GLU A 395 -3.80 -7.81 17.84
N THR A 396 -4.03 -6.65 18.42
CA THR A 396 -3.61 -5.37 17.83
C THR A 396 -2.08 -5.29 17.84
N VAL A 397 -1.48 -4.99 16.69
CA VAL A 397 -0.03 -4.79 16.59
C VAL A 397 0.42 -3.54 17.33
N LYS A 398 1.73 -3.40 17.57
CA LYS A 398 2.29 -2.25 18.25
C LYS A 398 1.96 -0.94 17.51
N PHE A 399 1.60 0.10 18.26
CA PHE A 399 1.42 1.43 17.69
C PHE A 399 2.76 2.03 17.28
N GLU A 400 2.83 2.45 16.04
CA GLU A 400 3.90 3.23 15.44
C GLU A 400 3.34 4.47 14.78
N GLN A 401 4.12 5.55 14.78
CA GLN A 401 3.74 6.78 14.12
C GLN A 401 4.88 7.25 13.22
N SER A 402 4.63 7.27 11.92
CA SER A 402 5.50 7.92 10.95
C SER A 402 5.14 9.40 10.83
N PHE A 403 6.12 10.23 10.50
CA PHE A 403 5.95 11.67 10.27
C PHE A 403 5.33 12.45 11.44
N GLY A 404 5.53 12.00 12.68
CA GLY A 404 5.04 12.70 13.87
C GLY A 404 5.64 14.10 13.98
N GLY A 405 4.79 15.16 13.95
CA GLY A 405 5.25 16.55 13.96
C GLY A 405 5.90 17.01 12.64
N MET A 406 5.65 16.28 11.55
CA MET A 406 6.16 16.59 10.20
C MET A 406 4.95 16.72 9.27
N PHE A 407 4.54 17.96 8.99
CA PHE A 407 3.43 18.25 8.11
C PHE A 407 3.94 18.91 6.83
N PRO A 408 3.68 18.35 5.63
CA PRO A 408 4.01 19.03 4.39
C PRO A 408 3.33 20.40 4.34
N THR A 409 4.06 21.45 4.00
CA THR A 409 3.54 22.83 3.94
C THR A 409 3.46 23.37 2.51
N TYR A 410 4.35 22.96 1.64
CA TYR A 410 4.30 23.23 0.20
C TYR A 410 5.26 22.31 -0.56
N GLU A 411 4.97 22.12 -1.85
CA GLU A 411 5.89 21.60 -2.86
C GLU A 411 6.27 22.71 -3.83
N LEU A 412 7.57 22.85 -4.16
CA LEU A 412 8.03 23.72 -5.22
C LEU A 412 8.60 22.92 -6.38
N LEU A 413 7.97 23.04 -7.55
CA LEU A 413 8.46 22.44 -8.80
C LEU A 413 9.62 23.27 -9.34
N VAL A 414 10.80 22.69 -9.47
CA VAL A 414 12.03 23.35 -9.94
C VAL A 414 12.35 22.99 -11.39
N ARG A 415 12.38 21.67 -11.71
CA ARG A 415 12.67 21.14 -13.06
C ARG A 415 13.94 21.74 -13.67
N LYS A 416 15.05 21.72 -12.90
CA LYS A 416 16.35 22.27 -13.29
C LYS A 416 17.42 21.17 -13.33
N ASP A 417 18.29 21.25 -14.33
CA ASP A 417 19.52 20.46 -14.42
C ASP A 417 20.70 21.25 -13.83
N PHE A 418 21.50 20.57 -13.02
CA PHE A 418 22.73 21.09 -12.42
C PHE A 418 23.91 20.31 -12.97
N LEU A 419 24.87 21.05 -13.55
CA LEU A 419 26.08 20.51 -14.16
C LEU A 419 27.30 20.68 -13.24
N ASP A 420 27.46 21.87 -12.68
CA ASP A 420 28.59 22.30 -11.87
C ASP A 420 28.16 23.25 -10.73
N GLU A 421 26.89 23.64 -10.72
CA GLU A 421 26.34 24.56 -9.73
C GLU A 421 26.03 23.87 -8.40
N THR A 422 26.10 24.63 -7.32
CA THR A 422 25.56 24.23 -6.02
C THR A 422 24.04 24.40 -6.02
N ILE A 423 23.30 23.38 -5.62
CA ILE A 423 21.87 23.49 -5.33
C ILE A 423 21.73 24.29 -4.04
N LYS A 424 20.99 25.39 -4.08
CA LYS A 424 20.70 26.23 -2.92
C LYS A 424 19.20 26.39 -2.75
N ILE A 425 18.71 26.12 -1.55
CA ILE A 425 17.31 26.21 -1.17
C ILE A 425 17.21 26.91 0.17
N ASP A 426 16.55 28.07 0.19
CA ASP A 426 16.12 28.71 1.42
C ASP A 426 14.69 28.25 1.74
N PHE A 427 14.43 27.77 2.94
CA PHE A 427 13.10 27.29 3.36
C PHE A 427 12.82 27.59 4.82
N THR A 428 11.54 27.66 5.17
CA THR A 428 11.08 27.81 6.56
C THR A 428 10.31 26.55 6.95
N GLY A 429 10.80 25.83 7.96
CA GLY A 429 10.17 24.58 8.40
C GLY A 429 11.05 23.77 9.33
N ASN A 430 10.72 22.49 9.51
CA ASN A 430 11.51 21.52 10.30
C ASN A 430 11.95 20.29 9.51
N GLY A 431 11.74 20.31 8.18
CA GLY A 431 12.20 19.24 7.29
C GLY A 431 12.06 19.58 5.82
N ILE A 432 12.82 18.86 5.00
CA ILE A 432 12.83 19.00 3.54
C ILE A 432 13.13 17.67 2.87
N VAL A 433 12.45 17.41 1.75
CA VAL A 433 12.80 16.33 0.80
C VAL A 433 13.05 16.97 -0.56
N VAL A 434 14.17 16.67 -1.18
CA VAL A 434 14.58 17.17 -2.50
C VAL A 434 14.49 16.01 -3.50
N LEU A 435 13.56 16.08 -4.43
CA LEU A 435 13.27 15.03 -5.41
C LEU A 435 14.08 15.24 -6.69
N GLY A 436 14.63 14.15 -7.20
CA GLY A 436 15.40 14.15 -8.44
C GLY A 436 16.41 13.02 -8.49
N ASN A 437 17.26 13.03 -9.51
CA ASN A 437 18.25 11.97 -9.72
C ASN A 437 19.42 12.42 -10.62
N VAL A 438 20.44 11.55 -10.72
CA VAL A 438 21.51 11.68 -11.72
C VAL A 438 21.02 11.18 -13.06
N LYS A 439 21.30 11.93 -14.13
CA LYS A 439 21.00 11.55 -15.52
C LYS A 439 22.25 11.63 -16.39
N SER A 440 22.32 10.79 -17.41
CA SER A 440 23.35 10.91 -18.45
C SER A 440 23.05 12.08 -19.40
N GLN A 441 24.09 12.80 -19.82
CA GLN A 441 24.03 13.82 -20.87
C GLN A 441 24.27 13.23 -22.27
N CYS A 442 25.01 12.12 -22.35
CA CYS A 442 25.43 11.50 -23.62
C CYS A 442 24.72 10.18 -23.91
N GLY A 443 23.64 9.84 -23.15
CA GLY A 443 22.83 8.65 -23.41
C GLY A 443 23.48 7.33 -22.97
N VAL A 444 24.39 7.36 -22.00
CA VAL A 444 24.94 6.13 -21.38
C VAL A 444 23.81 5.34 -20.75
N ALA A 445 23.62 4.11 -21.18
CA ALA A 445 22.52 3.27 -20.70
C ALA A 445 22.78 2.70 -19.30
N LYS A 446 24.03 2.36 -18.98
CA LYS A 446 24.45 1.80 -17.68
C LYS A 446 25.83 2.32 -17.31
N SER A 447 26.04 2.69 -16.04
CA SER A 447 27.32 3.15 -15.50
C SER A 447 27.36 2.93 -14.00
N ASP A 448 28.52 2.63 -13.46
CA ASP A 448 28.84 2.56 -12.04
C ASP A 448 29.13 3.94 -11.40
N PHE A 449 28.92 5.01 -12.16
CA PHE A 449 29.13 6.37 -11.68
C PHE A 449 28.26 6.68 -10.46
N VAL A 450 28.88 7.26 -9.44
CA VAL A 450 28.21 7.74 -8.22
C VAL A 450 28.56 9.20 -8.02
N ALA A 451 27.57 10.08 -8.08
CA ALA A 451 27.74 11.47 -7.71
C ALA A 451 27.89 11.58 -6.18
N LEU A 452 28.93 12.30 -5.74
CA LEU A 452 29.18 12.59 -4.33
C LEU A 452 28.74 14.02 -4.03
N LEU A 453 27.84 14.16 -3.04
CA LEU A 453 27.19 15.40 -2.68
C LEU A 453 27.55 15.82 -1.27
N ASP A 454 28.34 16.90 -1.13
CA ASP A 454 28.53 17.54 0.17
C ASP A 454 27.30 18.37 0.52
N VAL A 455 26.65 18.02 1.62
CA VAL A 455 25.42 18.68 2.08
C VAL A 455 25.73 19.59 3.27
N TYR A 456 25.22 20.83 3.17
CA TYR A 456 25.34 21.85 4.20
C TYR A 456 23.95 22.34 4.60
N ILE A 457 23.73 22.48 5.92
CA ILE A 457 22.57 23.15 6.49
C ILE A 457 23.06 24.30 7.34
N ASP A 458 22.56 25.52 7.08
CA ASP A 458 22.90 26.74 7.78
C ASP A 458 24.42 27.01 7.81
N GLY A 459 25.10 26.67 6.72
CA GLY A 459 26.55 26.84 6.54
C GLY A 459 27.41 25.74 7.16
N ALA A 460 26.86 24.83 7.95
CA ALA A 460 27.58 23.68 8.51
C ALA A 460 27.46 22.45 7.60
N LYS A 461 28.60 21.80 7.27
CA LYS A 461 28.54 20.51 6.57
C LYS A 461 27.93 19.44 7.48
N VAL A 462 26.83 18.86 7.07
CA VAL A 462 26.10 17.85 7.85
C VAL A 462 26.47 16.42 7.44
N GLU A 463 26.69 16.19 6.13
CA GLU A 463 27.06 14.88 5.60
C GLU A 463 27.62 14.95 4.18
N GLN A 464 28.13 13.82 3.68
CA GLN A 464 28.38 13.60 2.27
C GLN A 464 27.48 12.46 1.80
N ASP A 465 26.58 12.76 0.90
CA ASP A 465 25.62 11.81 0.35
C ASP A 465 26.11 11.22 -0.98
N ARG A 466 25.56 10.09 -1.36
CA ARG A 466 25.93 9.32 -2.53
C ARG A 466 24.71 9.12 -3.43
N MET A 467 24.84 9.47 -4.71
CA MET A 467 23.79 9.25 -5.70
C MET A 467 24.30 8.40 -6.86
N PRO A 468 24.15 7.07 -6.81
CA PRO A 468 24.43 6.20 -7.94
C PRO A 468 23.57 6.57 -9.17
N TYR A 469 24.18 6.51 -10.35
CA TYR A 469 23.47 6.69 -11.62
C TYR A 469 22.63 5.46 -11.97
N ASP A 470 23.16 4.24 -11.72
CA ASP A 470 22.45 3.00 -12.04
C ASP A 470 21.11 2.93 -11.28
N TYR A 471 20.03 2.75 -12.05
CA TYR A 471 18.67 2.73 -11.53
C TYR A 471 18.48 1.70 -10.41
N ILE A 472 19.11 0.53 -10.54
CA ILE A 472 18.89 -0.60 -9.60
C ILE A 472 19.42 -0.27 -8.20
N VAL A 473 20.49 0.53 -8.10
CA VAL A 473 21.14 0.80 -6.81
C VAL A 473 21.05 2.26 -6.34
N ARG A 474 20.34 3.14 -7.09
CA ARG A 474 20.23 4.57 -6.75
C ARG A 474 19.21 4.82 -5.66
N LYS A 475 19.34 5.97 -5.00
CA LYS A 475 18.25 6.54 -4.18
C LYS A 475 17.09 6.99 -5.06
N TYR A 476 15.91 7.10 -4.45
CA TYR A 476 14.74 7.67 -5.08
C TYR A 476 14.80 9.21 -5.11
N ASP A 477 15.17 9.82 -3.97
CA ASP A 477 15.30 11.26 -3.77
C ASP A 477 16.80 11.70 -3.82
N ILE A 478 17.05 12.99 -4.06
CA ILE A 478 18.39 13.56 -3.98
C ILE A 478 18.83 13.61 -2.51
N TYR A 479 17.99 14.19 -1.66
CA TYR A 479 18.29 14.39 -0.25
C TYR A 479 17.02 14.56 0.57
N HIS A 480 17.03 14.11 1.81
CA HIS A 480 16.01 14.45 2.78
C HIS A 480 16.60 14.71 4.15
N LYS A 481 15.95 15.56 4.92
CA LYS A 481 16.25 15.82 6.31
C LYS A 481 14.99 16.16 7.07
N TYR A 482 14.79 15.47 8.17
CA TYR A 482 13.66 15.67 9.06
C TYR A 482 14.12 16.11 10.46
N MET A 483 13.18 16.58 11.28
CA MET A 483 13.38 16.94 12.68
C MET A 483 14.41 18.04 12.91
N LEU A 484 14.55 18.96 11.96
CA LEU A 484 15.24 20.22 12.20
C LEU A 484 14.48 21.08 13.22
N LYS A 485 15.14 22.06 13.80
CA LYS A 485 14.42 23.06 14.59
C LYS A 485 13.51 23.86 13.65
N ASN A 486 12.22 24.00 14.00
CA ASN A 486 11.33 24.76 13.14
C ASN A 486 11.78 26.23 13.02
N GLY A 487 11.98 26.70 11.80
CA GLY A 487 12.50 28.05 11.51
C GLY A 487 13.09 28.17 10.10
N ASP A 488 13.81 29.25 9.86
CA ASP A 488 14.47 29.52 8.58
C ASP A 488 15.77 28.72 8.46
N HIS A 489 15.92 28.04 7.32
CA HIS A 489 17.08 27.22 7.01
C HIS A 489 17.61 27.48 5.60
N LYS A 490 18.91 27.22 5.42
CA LYS A 490 19.60 27.25 4.14
C LYS A 490 20.21 25.90 3.84
N LEU A 491 19.66 25.19 2.86
CA LEU A 491 20.25 23.95 2.35
C LEU A 491 21.16 24.27 1.16
N GLU A 492 22.41 23.81 1.21
CA GLU A 492 23.32 23.80 0.08
C GLU A 492 23.78 22.37 -0.21
N ILE A 493 23.67 21.93 -1.47
CA ILE A 493 24.17 20.64 -1.94
C ILE A 493 25.20 20.89 -3.02
N LYS A 494 26.47 20.50 -2.76
CA LYS A 494 27.60 20.68 -3.66
C LYS A 494 28.01 19.35 -4.27
N TRP A 495 27.97 19.27 -5.58
CA TRP A 495 28.47 18.10 -6.30
C TRP A 495 30.01 18.17 -6.38
N VAL A 496 30.70 17.26 -5.67
CA VAL A 496 32.19 17.37 -5.47
C VAL A 496 33.01 16.60 -6.51
N ASN A 497 32.47 15.53 -7.10
CA ASN A 497 33.13 14.73 -8.13
C ASN A 497 32.45 14.90 -9.50
N GLN A 498 32.33 16.13 -9.94
CA GLN A 498 31.65 16.48 -11.21
C GLN A 498 32.21 15.67 -12.38
N ASN A 499 31.30 15.26 -13.27
CA ASN A 499 31.61 14.52 -14.48
C ASN A 499 30.76 15.06 -15.64
N PRO A 500 31.38 15.47 -16.76
CA PRO A 500 30.68 16.12 -17.87
C PRO A 500 29.69 15.20 -18.60
N ASP A 501 29.78 13.87 -18.41
CA ASP A 501 28.85 12.91 -19.02
C ASP A 501 27.52 12.82 -18.25
N PHE A 502 27.44 13.43 -17.07
CA PHE A 502 26.28 13.36 -16.18
C PHE A 502 25.80 14.75 -15.75
N ARG A 503 24.57 14.79 -15.24
CA ARG A 503 23.96 15.95 -14.59
C ARG A 503 23.08 15.49 -13.44
N ILE A 504 22.85 16.36 -12.47
CA ILE A 504 21.85 16.16 -11.43
C ILE A 504 20.59 16.89 -11.90
N THR A 505 19.49 16.15 -12.06
CA THR A 505 18.17 16.74 -12.39
C THR A 505 17.36 16.84 -11.11
N MET A 506 17.07 18.05 -10.68
CA MET A 506 16.15 18.33 -9.58
C MET A 506 14.75 18.52 -10.15
N LYS A 507 13.78 17.75 -9.63
CA LYS A 507 12.37 17.79 -10.05
C LYS A 507 11.61 18.82 -9.21
N SER A 508 11.64 18.66 -7.91
CA SER A 508 10.93 19.48 -6.93
C SER A 508 11.56 19.33 -5.55
N TYR A 509 11.04 20.08 -4.58
CA TYR A 509 11.26 19.79 -3.17
C TYR A 509 9.98 20.05 -2.37
N VAL A 510 9.81 19.27 -1.30
CA VAL A 510 8.72 19.38 -0.34
C VAL A 510 9.28 19.86 0.99
N VAL A 511 8.66 20.87 1.59
CA VAL A 511 9.02 21.41 2.91
C VAL A 511 8.01 21.00 3.95
N TYR A 512 8.49 20.68 5.13
CA TYR A 512 7.71 20.25 6.29
C TYR A 512 7.83 21.25 7.43
N ALA A 513 6.76 21.35 8.25
CA ALA A 513 6.73 22.12 9.49
C ALA A 513 6.10 21.30 10.62
N ASP A 514 6.21 21.81 11.86
CA ASP A 514 5.66 21.17 13.07
C ASP A 514 4.13 21.31 13.23
N ALA A 515 3.49 22.05 12.33
CA ALA A 515 2.04 22.20 12.25
C ALA A 515 1.56 22.20 10.81
N PRO A 516 0.34 21.74 10.53
CA PRO A 516 -0.26 21.83 9.21
C PRO A 516 -0.30 23.26 8.67
N ALA A 517 -0.15 23.42 7.35
CA ALA A 517 -0.37 24.71 6.72
C ALA A 517 -1.77 25.23 7.07
N LYS A 518 -1.87 26.49 7.50
CA LYS A 518 -3.17 27.10 7.75
C LYS A 518 -3.88 27.28 6.40
N LEU A 519 -4.85 26.44 6.15
CA LEU A 519 -5.74 26.65 5.02
C LEU A 519 -6.55 27.92 5.28
N ILE A 520 -6.43 28.90 4.38
CA ILE A 520 -7.41 29.97 4.30
C ILE A 520 -8.65 29.31 3.70
N ASN A 521 -9.60 28.94 4.54
CA ASN A 521 -10.89 28.48 4.06
C ASN A 521 -11.73 29.71 3.72
N PRO A 522 -11.93 30.04 2.44
CA PRO A 522 -12.71 31.21 2.02
C PRO A 522 -14.23 30.96 2.08
N TYR A 523 -14.69 29.76 2.52
CA TYR A 523 -16.09 29.38 2.58
C TYR A 523 -16.55 29.05 4.00
#